data_626fcc0b7f35072c051bab7aad9dc3be
#
_entry.id   626fcc0b7f35072c051bab7aad9dc3be
#
_cell.length_a   1.000
_cell.length_b   1.000
_cell.length_c   1.000
_cell.angle_alpha   90.00
_cell.angle_beta   90.00
_cell.angle_gamma   90.00
#
_symmetry.space_group_name_H-M   'P 1'
#
loop_
_entity.id
_entity.type
_entity.pdbx_description
1 polymer ?
#
loop_
_entity_poly.entity_id
_entity_poly.type
_entity_poly.pdbx_seq_one_letter_code
_entity_poly.pdbx_strand_id
1 'polypeptide(L)'
;LIIEVVIHTSIVLYCMFNISKKLFIIPCIAMPLVALFAIIMERKLDVIYEEISEENATLNTIAQENLAGVRTVKAFAREKFEIKKFLSHNNRYYELNMKQSKALVRYQPLFQFITKLLPIAVIIYGGILTINGEITIGELSAFSIYSTNIVWPMEMLGWLTNSFSSAVASTKKIRKLYTNVPEITDPENPVTLDAVKGTIDFEHVTFEQGNKTILNDISFHVEAGKTIG
;
A
#
# COMPACT_ATOMS: atom_id res chain seq x y z
N LEU A 1 -16.43 -0.16 -2.32
CA LEU A 1 -15.96 1.24 -2.41
C LEU A 1 -15.65 1.68 -3.85
N ILE A 2 -14.76 0.99 -4.63
CA ILE A 2 -14.48 1.36 -6.06
C ILE A 2 -15.74 1.32 -6.89
N ILE A 3 -16.50 0.23 -6.83
CA ILE A 3 -17.77 0.07 -7.54
C ILE A 3 -18.78 1.16 -7.12
N GLU A 4 -18.86 1.45 -5.85
CA GLU A 4 -19.71 2.50 -5.29
C GLU A 4 -19.35 3.88 -5.84
N VAL A 5 -18.06 4.25 -5.83
CA VAL A 5 -17.58 5.53 -6.36
C VAL A 5 -17.87 5.65 -7.86
N VAL A 6 -17.66 4.59 -8.64
CA VAL A 6 -17.93 4.58 -10.09
C VAL A 6 -19.43 4.73 -10.38
N ILE A 7 -20.26 3.94 -9.67
CA ILE A 7 -21.72 3.99 -9.86
C ILE A 7 -22.25 5.37 -9.42
N HIS A 8 -21.86 5.85 -8.23
CA HIS A 8 -22.29 7.15 -7.72
C HIS A 8 -21.92 8.29 -8.69
N THR A 9 -20.66 8.34 -9.12
CA THR A 9 -20.19 9.37 -10.05
C THR A 9 -20.94 9.31 -11.38
N SER A 10 -21.17 8.11 -11.92
CA SER A 10 -21.91 7.92 -13.18
C SER A 10 -23.34 8.40 -13.08
N ILE A 11 -24.05 8.07 -11.99
CA ILE A 11 -25.43 8.50 -11.75
C ILE A 11 -25.50 10.02 -11.60
N VAL A 12 -24.58 10.61 -10.80
CA VAL A 12 -24.56 12.06 -10.59
C VAL A 12 -24.31 12.79 -11.92
N LEU A 13 -23.33 12.35 -12.72
CA LEU A 13 -23.05 12.95 -14.02
C LEU A 13 -24.24 12.80 -14.98
N TYR A 14 -24.89 11.65 -14.99
CA TYR A 14 -26.10 11.45 -15.80
C TYR A 14 -27.23 12.39 -15.40
N CYS A 15 -27.50 12.56 -14.10
CA CYS A 15 -28.49 13.51 -13.61
C CYS A 15 -28.15 14.96 -13.97
N MET A 16 -26.88 15.37 -13.78
CA MET A 16 -26.43 16.71 -14.14
C MET A 16 -26.57 16.99 -15.64
N PHE A 17 -26.24 16.03 -16.49
CA PHE A 17 -26.40 16.15 -17.95
C PHE A 17 -27.85 16.34 -18.37
N ASN A 18 -28.80 15.64 -17.72
CA ASN A 18 -30.23 15.75 -18.02
C ASN A 18 -30.86 17.07 -17.53
N ILE A 19 -30.31 17.67 -16.43
CA ILE A 19 -30.80 18.96 -15.94
C ILE A 19 -30.39 20.09 -16.87
N SER A 20 -29.12 20.23 -17.19
CA SER A 20 -28.66 21.28 -18.10
C SER A 20 -27.35 20.93 -18.78
N LYS A 21 -27.39 20.77 -20.10
CA LYS A 21 -26.19 20.51 -20.91
C LYS A 21 -25.21 21.67 -20.88
N LYS A 22 -25.71 22.93 -20.81
CA LYS A 22 -24.84 24.11 -20.71
C LYS A 22 -24.08 24.16 -19.39
N LEU A 23 -24.76 23.89 -18.29
CA LEU A 23 -24.16 23.90 -16.96
C LEU A 23 -23.22 22.71 -16.76
N PHE A 24 -23.48 21.58 -17.42
CA PHE A 24 -22.68 20.36 -17.37
C PHE A 24 -21.24 20.53 -17.87
N ILE A 25 -20.96 21.55 -18.67
CA ILE A 25 -19.59 21.84 -19.15
C ILE A 25 -18.65 22.14 -17.97
N ILE A 26 -19.15 22.75 -16.89
CA ILE A 26 -18.33 23.12 -15.72
C ILE A 26 -17.72 21.88 -15.06
N PRO A 27 -18.49 20.86 -14.62
CA PRO A 27 -17.90 19.65 -14.05
C PRO A 27 -17.05 18.86 -15.06
N CYS A 28 -17.39 18.86 -16.35
CA CYS A 28 -16.57 18.21 -17.38
C CYS A 28 -15.15 18.77 -17.49
N ILE A 29 -14.97 20.07 -17.20
CA ILE A 29 -13.65 20.71 -17.19
C ILE A 29 -13.00 20.57 -15.82
N ALA A 30 -13.76 20.79 -14.75
CA ALA A 30 -13.23 20.80 -13.39
C ALA A 30 -12.77 19.42 -12.92
N MET A 31 -13.53 18.35 -13.23
CA MET A 31 -13.21 16.98 -12.78
C MET A 31 -11.83 16.49 -13.25
N PRO A 32 -11.46 16.56 -14.53
CA PRO A 32 -10.12 16.14 -14.96
C PRO A 32 -9.00 16.97 -14.32
N LEU A 33 -9.23 18.27 -14.11
CA LEU A 33 -8.23 19.14 -13.46
C LEU A 33 -8.01 18.76 -12.00
N VAL A 34 -9.10 18.54 -11.25
CA VAL A 34 -9.03 18.11 -9.85
C VAL A 34 -8.39 16.72 -9.76
N ALA A 35 -8.79 15.77 -10.62
CA ALA A 35 -8.21 14.44 -10.66
C ALA A 35 -6.71 14.47 -10.95
N LEU A 36 -6.27 15.28 -11.92
CA LEU A 36 -4.85 15.46 -12.21
C LEU A 36 -4.07 16.00 -11.01
N PHE A 37 -4.62 17.02 -10.34
CA PHE A 37 -4.01 17.59 -9.16
C PHE A 37 -3.95 16.59 -7.99
N ALA A 38 -5.01 15.81 -7.77
CA ALA A 38 -5.06 14.74 -6.78
C ALA A 38 -3.97 13.70 -7.02
N ILE A 39 -3.81 13.22 -8.26
CA ILE A 39 -2.78 12.24 -8.63
C ILE A 39 -1.37 12.80 -8.39
N ILE A 40 -1.13 14.06 -8.73
CA ILE A 40 0.17 14.70 -8.51
C ILE A 40 0.48 14.83 -7.01
N MET A 41 -0.51 15.21 -6.22
CA MET A 41 -0.39 15.32 -4.76
C MET A 41 -0.09 13.96 -4.13
N GLU A 42 -0.87 12.94 -4.48
CA GLU A 42 -0.74 11.58 -3.95
C GLU A 42 0.65 10.99 -4.25
N ARG A 43 1.12 11.07 -5.49
CA ARG A 43 2.47 10.59 -5.85
C ARG A 43 3.59 11.23 -5.02
N LYS A 44 3.44 12.51 -4.64
CA LYS A 44 4.43 13.19 -3.79
C LYS A 44 4.35 12.74 -2.34
N LEU A 45 3.17 12.45 -1.85
CA LEU A 45 2.96 11.95 -0.49
C LEU A 45 3.41 10.49 -0.37
N ASP A 46 3.15 9.65 -1.38
CA ASP A 46 3.52 8.22 -1.38
C ASP A 46 5.01 8.00 -1.12
N VAL A 47 5.87 8.78 -1.77
CA VAL A 47 7.33 8.69 -1.56
C VAL A 47 7.70 8.99 -0.09
N ILE A 48 7.04 9.97 0.52
CA ILE A 48 7.28 10.32 1.92
C ILE A 48 6.75 9.24 2.86
N TYR A 49 5.60 8.65 2.55
CA TYR A 49 5.03 7.53 3.31
C TYR A 49 5.92 6.29 3.27
N GLU A 50 6.51 5.99 2.11
CA GLU A 50 7.46 4.89 1.95
C GLU A 50 8.70 5.11 2.82
N GLU A 51 9.33 6.30 2.76
CA GLU A 51 10.46 6.67 3.64
C GLU A 51 10.11 6.53 5.13
N ILE A 52 8.91 6.94 5.56
CA ILE A 52 8.43 6.82 6.94
C ILE A 52 8.26 5.35 7.33
N SER A 53 7.67 4.55 6.43
CA SER A 53 7.44 3.11 6.68
C SER A 53 8.74 2.33 6.84
N GLU A 54 9.74 2.61 5.99
CA GLU A 54 11.08 1.99 6.08
C GLU A 54 11.81 2.35 7.39
N GLU A 55 11.76 3.65 7.78
CA GLU A 55 12.39 4.10 9.00
C GLU A 55 11.69 3.52 10.24
N ASN A 56 10.36 3.41 10.21
CA ASN A 56 9.59 2.77 11.27
C ASN A 56 9.92 1.27 11.41
N ALA A 57 10.10 0.56 10.29
CA ALA A 57 10.54 -0.83 10.29
C ALA A 57 11.94 -0.97 10.92
N THR A 58 12.86 -0.06 10.58
CA THR A 58 14.22 -0.01 11.16
C THR A 58 14.18 0.24 12.68
N LEU A 59 13.37 1.19 13.14
CA LEU A 59 13.18 1.45 14.57
C LEU A 59 12.66 0.22 15.32
N ASN A 60 11.66 -0.46 14.75
CA ASN A 60 11.10 -1.68 15.34
C ASN A 60 12.14 -2.79 15.38
N THR A 61 12.96 -2.96 14.36
CA THR A 61 14.06 -3.95 14.33
C THR A 61 15.09 -3.64 15.42
N ILE A 62 15.54 -2.39 15.53
CA ILE A 62 16.49 -1.97 16.58
C ILE A 62 15.92 -2.22 17.97
N ALA A 63 14.63 -1.92 18.19
CA ALA A 63 13.97 -2.16 19.47
C ALA A 63 13.90 -3.67 19.79
N GLN A 64 13.52 -4.51 18.82
CA GLN A 64 13.45 -5.96 18.99
C GLN A 64 14.83 -6.57 19.26
N GLU A 65 15.86 -6.16 18.50
CA GLU A 65 17.24 -6.60 18.72
C GLU A 65 17.74 -6.25 20.11
N ASN A 66 17.49 -5.02 20.57
CA ASN A 66 17.88 -4.57 21.90
C ASN A 66 17.13 -5.29 23.03
N LEU A 67 15.85 -5.59 22.84
CA LEU A 67 15.06 -6.35 23.81
C LEU A 67 15.53 -7.81 23.88
N ALA A 68 15.76 -8.45 22.74
CA ALA A 68 16.26 -9.82 22.68
C ALA A 68 17.69 -9.94 23.21
N GLY A 69 18.56 -8.97 22.89
CA GLY A 69 19.96 -8.92 23.26
C GLY A 69 20.28 -8.17 24.55
N VAL A 70 19.29 -7.83 25.39
CA VAL A 70 19.47 -6.95 26.56
C VAL A 70 20.55 -7.43 27.52
N ARG A 71 20.70 -8.75 27.71
CA ARG A 71 21.74 -9.33 28.56
C ARG A 71 23.15 -9.06 28.01
N THR A 72 23.32 -9.18 26.70
CA THR A 72 24.58 -8.90 25.99
C THR A 72 24.90 -7.41 26.05
N VAL A 73 23.95 -6.53 25.81
CA VAL A 73 24.13 -5.07 25.89
C VAL A 73 24.59 -4.67 27.29
N LYS A 74 23.98 -5.24 28.34
CA LYS A 74 24.38 -5.00 29.75
C LYS A 74 25.75 -5.59 30.10
N ALA A 75 26.06 -6.80 29.63
CA ALA A 75 27.34 -7.45 29.90
C ALA A 75 28.52 -6.64 29.33
N PHE A 76 28.31 -5.96 28.17
CA PHE A 76 29.34 -5.11 27.56
C PHE A 76 29.20 -3.61 27.88
N ALA A 77 28.27 -3.23 28.77
CA ALA A 77 27.97 -1.84 29.16
C ALA A 77 27.75 -0.89 27.95
N ARG A 78 27.02 -1.38 26.91
CA ARG A 78 26.81 -0.67 25.64
C ARG A 78 25.48 0.08 25.58
N GLU A 79 24.77 0.26 26.69
CA GLU A 79 23.43 0.90 26.73
C GLU A 79 23.44 2.28 26.09
N LYS A 80 24.45 3.10 26.41
CA LYS A 80 24.55 4.47 25.84
C LYS A 80 24.72 4.47 24.33
N PHE A 81 25.39 3.47 23.77
CA PHE A 81 25.57 3.31 22.33
C PHE A 81 24.26 2.94 21.67
N GLU A 82 23.55 1.94 22.22
CA GLU A 82 22.27 1.49 21.67
C GLU A 82 21.19 2.57 21.78
N ILE A 83 21.14 3.30 22.89
CA ILE A 83 20.24 4.45 23.04
C ILE A 83 20.56 5.53 21.99
N LYS A 84 21.83 5.85 21.75
CA LYS A 84 22.23 6.83 20.74
C LYS A 84 21.85 6.38 19.35
N LYS A 85 22.03 5.09 19.02
CA LYS A 85 21.61 4.47 17.76
C LYS A 85 20.10 4.62 17.57
N PHE A 86 19.30 4.22 18.57
CA PHE A 86 17.85 4.34 18.53
C PHE A 86 17.38 5.81 18.36
N LEU A 87 17.95 6.73 19.12
CA LEU A 87 17.61 8.15 19.05
C LEU A 87 17.94 8.78 17.68
N SER A 88 19.02 8.33 17.03
CA SER A 88 19.37 8.78 15.68
C SER A 88 18.27 8.43 14.67
N HIS A 89 17.80 7.19 14.69
CA HIS A 89 16.69 6.74 13.84
C HIS A 89 15.35 7.38 14.22
N ASN A 90 15.11 7.55 15.53
CA ASN A 90 13.91 8.25 16.00
C ASN A 90 13.86 9.72 15.54
N ASN A 91 15.01 10.41 15.55
CA ASN A 91 15.09 11.76 15.00
C ASN A 91 14.83 11.77 13.48
N ARG A 92 15.35 10.79 12.74
CA ARG A 92 15.08 10.65 11.31
C ARG A 92 13.59 10.41 11.06
N TYR A 93 12.96 9.53 11.83
CA TYR A 93 11.52 9.28 11.78
C TYR A 93 10.72 10.58 12.05
N TYR A 94 11.12 11.35 13.06
CA TYR A 94 10.51 12.66 13.35
C TYR A 94 10.66 13.63 12.17
N GLU A 95 11.84 13.75 11.56
CA GLU A 95 12.08 14.62 10.41
C GLU A 95 11.21 14.24 9.22
N LEU A 96 11.04 12.94 8.95
CA LEU A 96 10.19 12.44 7.88
C LEU A 96 8.70 12.76 8.12
N ASN A 97 8.23 12.59 9.36
CA ASN A 97 6.86 12.99 9.73
C ASN A 97 6.65 14.51 9.61
N MET A 98 7.67 15.31 9.96
CA MET A 98 7.62 16.75 9.75
C MET A 98 7.63 17.13 8.27
N LYS A 99 8.39 16.39 7.42
CA LYS A 99 8.36 16.54 5.95
C LYS A 99 6.96 16.24 5.40
N GLN A 100 6.32 15.18 5.87
CA GLN A 100 4.94 14.82 5.54
C GLN A 100 3.96 15.92 5.93
N SER A 101 4.02 16.38 7.19
CA SER A 101 3.14 17.43 7.70
C SER A 101 3.27 18.73 6.89
N LYS A 102 4.50 19.14 6.55
CA LYS A 102 4.75 20.29 5.70
C LYS A 102 4.18 20.12 4.28
N ALA A 103 4.28 18.91 3.72
CA ALA A 103 3.68 18.62 2.42
C ALA A 103 2.15 18.70 2.49
N LEU A 104 1.52 18.10 3.50
CA LEU A 104 0.07 18.16 3.70
C LEU A 104 -0.43 19.60 3.87
N VAL A 105 0.19 20.38 4.74
CA VAL A 105 -0.17 21.81 4.96
C VAL A 105 -0.05 22.62 3.68
N ARG A 106 0.86 22.26 2.77
CA ARG A 106 1.03 22.96 1.50
C ARG A 106 0.02 22.58 0.43
N TYR A 107 -0.23 21.27 0.28
CA TYR A 107 -1.05 20.75 -0.84
C TYR A 107 -2.53 20.64 -0.51
N GLN A 108 -2.88 20.27 0.71
CA GLN A 108 -4.28 20.01 1.08
C GLN A 108 -5.18 21.27 1.02
N PRO A 109 -4.77 22.46 1.51
CA PRO A 109 -5.58 23.65 1.38
C PRO A 109 -5.77 24.06 -0.10
N LEU A 110 -4.72 23.90 -0.92
CA LEU A 110 -4.80 24.21 -2.34
C LEU A 110 -5.78 23.27 -3.06
N PHE A 111 -5.70 21.98 -2.75
CA PHE A 111 -6.65 20.99 -3.27
C PHE A 111 -8.08 21.33 -2.88
N GLN A 112 -8.34 21.61 -1.61
CA GLN A 112 -9.67 22.00 -1.12
C GLN A 112 -10.16 23.31 -1.75
N PHE A 113 -9.28 24.26 -2.00
CA PHE A 113 -9.65 25.49 -2.69
C PHE A 113 -10.12 25.21 -4.12
N ILE A 114 -9.36 24.41 -4.88
CA ILE A 114 -9.71 24.06 -6.26
C ILE A 114 -11.05 23.28 -6.31
N THR A 115 -11.26 22.32 -5.41
CA THR A 115 -12.51 21.54 -5.37
C THR A 115 -13.73 22.40 -5.02
N LYS A 116 -13.56 23.40 -4.14
CA LYS A 116 -14.66 24.33 -3.76
C LYS A 116 -14.97 25.39 -4.81
N LEU A 117 -14.09 25.61 -5.78
CA LEU A 117 -14.40 26.49 -6.92
C LEU A 117 -15.51 25.92 -7.81
N LEU A 118 -15.68 24.61 -7.89
CA LEU A 118 -16.72 23.99 -8.70
C LEU A 118 -18.14 24.40 -8.31
N PRO A 119 -18.59 24.23 -7.05
CA PRO A 119 -19.91 24.72 -6.62
C PRO A 119 -20.10 26.23 -6.82
N ILE A 120 -19.05 27.03 -6.59
CA ILE A 120 -19.11 28.47 -6.78
C ILE A 120 -19.34 28.82 -8.25
N ALA A 121 -18.58 28.19 -9.17
CA ALA A 121 -18.76 28.38 -10.61
C ALA A 121 -20.17 27.97 -11.06
N VAL A 122 -20.70 26.88 -10.52
CA VAL A 122 -22.06 26.40 -10.78
C VAL A 122 -23.11 27.44 -10.34
N ILE A 123 -22.97 28.02 -9.14
CA ILE A 123 -23.91 29.03 -8.63
C ILE A 123 -23.85 30.30 -9.48
N ILE A 124 -22.68 30.77 -9.84
CA ILE A 124 -22.50 32.01 -10.63
C ILE A 124 -23.09 31.81 -12.05
N TYR A 125 -22.61 30.79 -12.78
CA TYR A 125 -23.05 30.58 -14.15
C TYR A 125 -24.50 30.10 -14.23
N GLY A 126 -24.90 29.20 -13.33
CA GLY A 126 -26.26 28.71 -13.23
C GLY A 126 -27.25 29.82 -12.80
N GLY A 127 -26.82 30.75 -11.93
CA GLY A 127 -27.60 31.94 -11.61
C GLY A 127 -27.86 32.82 -12.83
N ILE A 128 -26.86 33.03 -13.68
CA ILE A 128 -27.02 33.76 -14.96
C ILE A 128 -28.05 33.05 -15.88
N LEU A 129 -27.95 31.71 -16.01
CA LEU A 129 -28.89 30.94 -16.79
C LEU A 129 -30.31 30.99 -16.23
N THR A 130 -30.45 31.03 -14.89
CA THR A 130 -31.76 31.17 -14.23
C THR A 130 -32.38 32.55 -14.51
N ILE A 131 -31.60 33.61 -14.40
CA ILE A 131 -32.04 34.98 -14.72
C ILE A 131 -32.49 35.09 -16.16
N ASN A 132 -31.78 34.43 -17.08
CA ASN A 132 -32.15 34.38 -18.50
C ASN A 132 -33.35 33.47 -18.80
N GLY A 133 -33.90 32.77 -17.82
CA GLY A 133 -35.04 31.85 -17.96
C GLY A 133 -34.72 30.54 -18.66
N GLU A 134 -33.42 30.17 -18.75
CA GLU A 134 -32.98 28.92 -19.40
C GLU A 134 -33.06 27.70 -18.48
N ILE A 135 -32.97 27.91 -17.18
CA ILE A 135 -33.16 26.90 -16.14
C ILE A 135 -34.01 27.47 -15.00
N THR A 136 -34.68 26.61 -14.28
CA THR A 136 -35.45 26.97 -13.09
C THR A 136 -34.56 27.04 -11.82
N ILE A 137 -35.05 27.75 -10.79
CA ILE A 137 -34.36 27.80 -9.49
C ILE A 137 -34.24 26.40 -8.88
N GLY A 138 -35.25 25.52 -9.10
CA GLY A 138 -35.21 24.13 -8.64
C GLY A 138 -34.10 23.32 -9.31
N GLU A 139 -33.92 23.49 -10.63
CA GLU A 139 -32.84 22.85 -11.39
C GLU A 139 -31.46 23.36 -10.96
N LEU A 140 -31.31 24.66 -10.72
CA LEU A 140 -30.06 25.22 -10.18
C LEU A 140 -29.76 24.65 -8.81
N SER A 141 -30.76 24.56 -7.94
CA SER A 141 -30.61 23.99 -6.59
C SER A 141 -30.18 22.52 -6.65
N ALA A 142 -30.86 21.70 -7.47
CA ALA A 142 -30.51 20.30 -7.69
C ALA A 142 -29.09 20.15 -8.23
N PHE A 143 -28.72 20.96 -9.24
CA PHE A 143 -27.38 20.94 -9.82
C PHE A 143 -26.29 21.33 -8.81
N SER A 144 -26.57 22.30 -7.92
CA SER A 144 -25.64 22.70 -6.86
C SER A 144 -25.40 21.58 -5.84
N ILE A 145 -26.46 20.82 -5.49
CA ILE A 145 -26.34 19.65 -4.62
C ILE A 145 -25.47 18.58 -5.29
N TYR A 146 -25.73 18.28 -6.56
CA TYR A 146 -24.92 17.31 -7.31
C TYR A 146 -23.46 17.75 -7.46
N SER A 147 -23.20 19.04 -7.69
CA SER A 147 -21.83 19.56 -7.78
C SER A 147 -21.05 19.43 -6.48
N THR A 148 -21.73 19.52 -5.35
CA THR A 148 -21.11 19.27 -4.04
C THR A 148 -20.87 17.78 -3.78
N ASN A 149 -21.83 16.92 -4.17
CA ASN A 149 -21.72 15.48 -3.98
C ASN A 149 -20.65 14.82 -4.85
N ILE A 150 -20.29 15.43 -6.00
CA ILE A 150 -19.26 14.88 -6.89
C ILE A 150 -17.83 15.16 -6.39
N VAL A 151 -17.65 16.08 -5.45
CA VAL A 151 -16.34 16.43 -4.88
C VAL A 151 -15.73 15.25 -4.13
N TRP A 152 -16.52 14.57 -3.29
CA TRP A 152 -16.04 13.44 -2.50
C TRP A 152 -15.47 12.27 -3.33
N PRO A 153 -16.11 11.77 -4.40
CA PRO A 153 -15.51 10.79 -5.29
C PRO A 153 -14.17 11.24 -5.90
N MET A 154 -14.04 12.53 -6.19
CA MET A 154 -12.80 13.09 -6.75
C MET A 154 -11.66 13.09 -5.73
N GLU A 155 -11.94 13.41 -4.46
CA GLU A 155 -10.97 13.33 -3.36
C GLU A 155 -10.50 11.89 -3.14
N MET A 156 -11.39 10.91 -3.37
CA MET A 156 -11.09 9.48 -3.21
C MET A 156 -10.25 8.88 -4.34
N LEU A 157 -10.14 9.51 -5.51
CA LEU A 157 -9.45 8.94 -6.68
C LEU A 157 -7.97 8.63 -6.40
N GLY A 158 -7.26 9.52 -5.70
CA GLY A 158 -5.85 9.31 -5.34
C GLY A 158 -5.68 8.06 -4.47
N TRP A 159 -6.41 8.03 -3.35
CA TRP A 159 -6.40 6.89 -2.42
C TRP A 159 -6.84 5.56 -3.07
N LEU A 160 -7.85 5.60 -3.94
CA LEU A 160 -8.31 4.42 -4.70
C LEU A 160 -7.22 3.86 -5.61
N THR A 161 -6.48 4.72 -6.31
CA THR A 161 -5.40 4.32 -7.21
C THR A 161 -4.30 3.60 -6.43
N ASN A 162 -3.89 4.13 -5.28
CA ASN A 162 -2.89 3.52 -4.41
C ASN A 162 -3.38 2.17 -3.84
N SER A 163 -4.61 2.14 -3.29
CA SER A 163 -5.22 0.91 -2.77
C SER A 163 -5.34 -0.19 -3.83
N PHE A 164 -5.70 0.17 -5.06
CA PHE A 164 -5.76 -0.77 -6.18
C PHE A 164 -4.37 -1.32 -6.54
N SER A 165 -3.37 -0.45 -6.63
CA SER A 165 -1.99 -0.85 -6.92
C SER A 165 -1.45 -1.80 -5.84
N SER A 166 -1.69 -1.50 -4.56
CA SER A 166 -1.32 -2.36 -3.43
C SER A 166 -2.02 -3.71 -3.47
N ALA A 167 -3.31 -3.74 -3.82
CA ALA A 167 -4.07 -4.98 -3.97
C ALA A 167 -3.51 -5.85 -5.11
N VAL A 168 -3.19 -5.26 -6.26
CA VAL A 168 -2.57 -5.97 -7.40
C VAL A 168 -1.19 -6.51 -7.01
N ALA A 169 -0.35 -5.73 -6.33
CA ALA A 169 0.96 -6.17 -5.88
C ALA A 169 0.87 -7.34 -4.88
N SER A 170 -0.07 -7.26 -3.93
CA SER A 170 -0.33 -8.32 -2.95
C SER A 170 -0.85 -9.59 -3.62
N THR A 171 -1.77 -9.46 -4.58
CA THR A 171 -2.29 -10.59 -5.36
C THR A 171 -1.18 -11.29 -6.15
N LYS A 172 -0.23 -10.54 -6.75
CA LYS A 172 0.94 -11.12 -7.42
C LYS A 172 1.82 -11.93 -6.46
N LYS A 173 2.04 -11.44 -5.23
CA LYS A 173 2.81 -12.16 -4.20
C LYS A 173 2.12 -13.45 -3.78
N ILE A 174 0.81 -13.39 -3.53
CA ILE A 174 0.00 -14.56 -3.19
C ILE A 174 0.03 -15.58 -4.34
N ARG A 175 -0.19 -15.13 -5.57
CA ARG A 175 -0.15 -16.00 -6.76
C ARG A 175 1.20 -16.70 -6.89
N LYS A 176 2.33 -15.97 -6.68
CA LYS A 176 3.66 -16.58 -6.71
C LYS A 176 3.80 -17.72 -5.68
N LEU A 177 3.20 -17.56 -4.49
CA LEU A 177 3.20 -18.60 -3.46
C LEU A 177 2.41 -19.84 -3.92
N TYR A 178 1.20 -19.66 -4.47
CA TYR A 178 0.36 -20.75 -4.97
C TYR A 178 0.93 -21.45 -6.22
N THR A 179 1.69 -20.73 -7.04
CA THR A 179 2.30 -21.30 -8.25
C THR A 179 3.68 -21.87 -8.00
N ASN A 180 4.18 -21.82 -6.78
CA ASN A 180 5.45 -22.42 -6.42
C ASN A 180 5.31 -23.93 -6.39
N VAL A 181 5.89 -24.59 -7.37
CA VAL A 181 5.94 -26.06 -7.43
C VAL A 181 7.10 -26.52 -6.57
N PRO A 182 6.89 -27.44 -5.60
CA PRO A 182 7.97 -28.02 -4.83
C PRO A 182 8.98 -28.71 -5.76
N GLU A 183 10.28 -28.47 -5.54
CA GLU A 183 11.35 -29.17 -6.28
C GLU A 183 11.35 -30.67 -5.96
N ILE A 184 10.91 -31.02 -4.74
CA ILE A 184 10.80 -32.41 -4.30
C ILE A 184 9.32 -32.74 -4.21
N THR A 185 8.87 -33.65 -5.06
CA THR A 185 7.51 -34.19 -5.08
C THR A 185 7.56 -35.68 -4.85
N ASP A 186 6.50 -36.22 -4.27
CA ASP A 186 6.37 -37.65 -4.13
C ASP A 186 6.42 -38.35 -5.51
N PRO A 187 7.09 -39.52 -5.63
CA PRO A 187 7.07 -40.31 -6.85
C PRO A 187 5.67 -40.79 -7.17
N GLU A 188 5.39 -41.12 -8.45
CA GLU A 188 4.09 -41.62 -8.89
C GLU A 188 3.61 -42.88 -8.12
N ASN A 189 4.57 -43.68 -7.63
CA ASN A 189 4.30 -44.86 -6.81
C ASN A 189 5.12 -44.81 -5.53
N PRO A 190 4.67 -44.08 -4.48
CA PRO A 190 5.39 -43.99 -3.23
C PRO A 190 5.42 -45.32 -2.50
N VAL A 191 6.60 -45.69 -2.00
CA VAL A 191 6.76 -46.89 -1.16
C VAL A 191 6.33 -46.55 0.26
N THR A 192 5.33 -47.25 0.77
CA THR A 192 4.93 -47.21 2.18
C THR A 192 5.80 -48.15 3.01
N LEU A 193 6.44 -47.61 4.06
CA LEU A 193 7.22 -48.39 5.01
C LEU A 193 6.32 -48.81 6.15
N ASP A 194 6.09 -50.12 6.30
CA ASP A 194 5.23 -50.68 7.36
C ASP A 194 5.87 -50.56 8.77
N ALA A 195 7.21 -50.63 8.87
CA ALA A 195 7.95 -50.45 10.12
C ALA A 195 9.36 -49.89 9.85
N VAL A 196 9.68 -48.72 10.43
CA VAL A 196 11.01 -48.14 10.36
C VAL A 196 11.79 -48.52 11.61
N LYS A 197 12.89 -49.29 11.46
CA LYS A 197 13.76 -49.72 12.59
C LYS A 197 14.63 -48.56 13.12
N GLY A 198 14.85 -47.53 12.30
CA GLY A 198 15.59 -46.32 12.68
C GLY A 198 17.11 -46.46 12.57
N THR A 199 17.63 -47.50 11.92
CA THR A 199 19.04 -47.55 11.50
C THR A 199 19.25 -46.72 10.25
N ILE A 200 20.36 -46.00 10.18
CA ILE A 200 20.69 -45.13 9.04
C ILE A 200 22.12 -45.45 8.59
N ASP A 201 22.26 -45.76 7.31
CA ASP A 201 23.52 -46.02 6.65
C ASP A 201 23.76 -44.95 5.59
N PHE A 202 24.86 -44.21 5.72
CA PHE A 202 25.36 -43.33 4.67
C PHE A 202 26.50 -44.04 3.96
N GLU A 203 26.36 -44.21 2.66
CA GLU A 203 27.38 -44.87 1.82
C GLU A 203 27.77 -43.96 0.70
N HIS A 204 29.01 -43.46 0.73
CA HIS A 204 29.59 -42.60 -0.31
C HIS A 204 28.72 -41.37 -0.71
N VAL A 205 28.08 -40.72 0.29
CA VAL A 205 27.15 -39.64 0.06
C VAL A 205 27.91 -38.35 -0.25
N THR A 206 27.66 -37.80 -1.44
CA THR A 206 28.12 -36.47 -1.85
C THR A 206 26.91 -35.56 -1.99
N PHE A 207 26.98 -34.37 -1.36
CA PHE A 207 25.93 -33.37 -1.46
C PHE A 207 26.48 -32.05 -1.95
N GLU A 208 25.88 -31.54 -3.01
CA GLU A 208 26.22 -30.26 -3.63
C GLU A 208 25.04 -29.29 -3.56
N GLN A 209 25.31 -28.03 -3.25
CA GLN A 209 24.34 -26.95 -3.30
C GLN A 209 24.85 -25.83 -4.18
N GLY A 210 24.21 -25.63 -5.34
CA GLY A 210 24.72 -24.77 -6.41
C GLY A 210 26.06 -25.28 -6.93
N ASN A 211 27.11 -24.45 -6.90
CA ASN A 211 28.47 -24.82 -7.35
C ASN A 211 29.41 -25.20 -6.20
N LYS A 212 28.89 -25.49 -5.02
CA LYS A 212 29.70 -25.81 -3.85
C LYS A 212 29.36 -27.18 -3.29
N THR A 213 30.37 -28.05 -3.23
CA THR A 213 30.28 -29.33 -2.55
C THR A 213 30.29 -29.09 -1.05
N ILE A 214 29.22 -29.51 -0.33
CA ILE A 214 29.08 -29.37 1.11
C ILE A 214 29.49 -30.65 1.82
N LEU A 215 29.08 -31.80 1.30
CA LEU A 215 29.50 -33.12 1.77
C LEU A 215 30.20 -33.81 0.61
N ASN A 216 31.35 -34.42 0.88
CA ASN A 216 32.13 -35.13 -0.14
C ASN A 216 32.49 -36.53 0.37
N ASP A 217 31.91 -37.53 -0.28
CA ASP A 217 32.19 -38.96 -0.03
C ASP A 217 32.07 -39.37 1.44
N ILE A 218 30.94 -39.02 2.08
CA ILE A 218 30.70 -39.31 3.49
C ILE A 218 30.08 -40.69 3.65
N SER A 219 30.70 -41.53 4.49
CA SER A 219 30.20 -42.87 4.83
C SER A 219 30.21 -43.08 6.36
N PHE A 220 29.06 -43.43 6.94
CA PHE A 220 28.96 -43.78 8.35
C PHE A 220 27.66 -44.56 8.62
N HIS A 221 27.67 -45.28 9.75
CA HIS A 221 26.52 -46.08 10.23
C HIS A 221 26.01 -45.54 11.56
N VAL A 222 24.69 -45.43 11.68
CA VAL A 222 23.99 -45.04 12.91
C VAL A 222 22.99 -46.13 13.33
N GLU A 223 23.20 -46.72 14.51
CA GLU A 223 22.24 -47.66 15.09
C GLU A 223 20.96 -46.97 15.55
N ALA A 224 19.85 -47.71 15.54
CA ALA A 224 18.57 -47.24 16.04
C ALA A 224 18.66 -46.67 17.47
N GLY A 225 18.06 -45.53 17.71
CA GLY A 225 18.04 -44.87 19.00
C GLY A 225 19.34 -44.13 19.41
N LYS A 226 20.36 -44.12 18.56
CA LYS A 226 21.59 -43.36 18.76
C LYS A 226 21.50 -41.94 18.17
N THR A 227 22.22 -41.00 18.80
CA THR A 227 22.40 -39.65 18.31
C THR A 227 23.86 -39.44 17.98
N ILE A 228 24.14 -38.89 16.81
CA ILE A 228 25.51 -38.48 16.40
C ILE A 228 25.54 -36.95 16.37
N GLY A 229 26.64 -36.34 16.84
CA GLY A 229 26.94 -34.91 16.77
C GLY A 229 28.32 -34.68 16.15
#